data_d22767c422404606ec595f39d11a3f9c
#
_entry.id   d22767c422404606ec595f39d11a3f9c
#
_cell.length_a   1.000
_cell.length_b   1.000
_cell.length_c   1.000
_cell.angle_alpha   90.00
_cell.angle_beta   90.00
_cell.angle_gamma   90.00
#
_symmetry.space_group_name_H-M   'P 1'
#
loop_
_entity.id
_entity.type
_entity.pdbx_description
1 polymer ?
#
loop_
_entity_poly.entity_id
_entity_poly.type
_entity_poly.pdbx_seq_one_letter_code
_entity_poly.pdbx_strand_id
1 'polypeptide(L)'
;MHSPTIYWYDFETFGKDPRRDRVCQFAGIRTDEDLNVLGDPLVIYCKPSDDFLPNPFACLITGITPQKALAEGVDELEFTKRINEEFCVPQTCVVGYNSIKFDDEFMRRLLYRNLFDPYEREYKNGNSRWDIIDMVRLCGAVRPEGIVWPSTERGVKSFKLDQLTVANNIEHKDAHDALADVLATIEIAKLIKASQPMLYDYVFKLKNKRRVEAAMNLSIQRPFMHVSTKYSSQRGYLGIILPICQHPNLSNRFIVYNLSEDPSRWTNLNLDEMREKINGKEKNPFGLISTNSCPIVATLKILTKSINELSLIHI
;
A
#
# COMPACT_ATOMS: atom_id res chain seq x y z
N MET A 1 -23.19 -8.49 -16.77
CA MET A 1 -21.88 -7.88 -16.44
C MET A 1 -21.80 -7.77 -14.93
N HIS A 2 -20.69 -8.14 -14.32
CA HIS A 2 -20.51 -7.93 -12.88
C HIS A 2 -20.30 -6.43 -12.62
N SER A 3 -20.96 -5.89 -11.60
CA SER A 3 -20.70 -4.53 -11.14
C SER A 3 -19.35 -4.46 -10.45
N PRO A 4 -18.60 -3.35 -10.59
CA PRO A 4 -17.32 -3.18 -9.86
C PRO A 4 -17.54 -3.26 -8.36
N THR A 5 -16.64 -3.97 -7.67
CA THR A 5 -16.66 -4.11 -6.22
C THR A 5 -15.27 -3.93 -5.64
N ILE A 6 -15.21 -3.65 -4.35
CA ILE A 6 -13.98 -3.57 -3.57
C ILE A 6 -13.99 -4.73 -2.58
N TYR A 7 -12.89 -5.48 -2.50
CA TYR A 7 -12.71 -6.53 -1.53
C TYR A 7 -11.62 -6.12 -0.54
N TRP A 8 -12.02 -5.81 0.68
CA TRP A 8 -11.13 -5.39 1.74
C TRP A 8 -10.61 -6.61 2.48
N TYR A 9 -9.33 -6.64 2.80
CA TYR A 9 -8.72 -7.79 3.44
C TYR A 9 -7.54 -7.43 4.32
N ASP A 10 -7.25 -8.34 5.23
CA ASP A 10 -6.08 -8.33 6.09
C ASP A 10 -5.62 -9.75 6.41
N PHE A 11 -4.32 -9.92 6.67
CA PHE A 11 -3.72 -11.16 7.12
C PHE A 11 -3.07 -11.01 8.48
N GLU A 12 -3.36 -11.95 9.39
CA GLU A 12 -2.47 -12.23 10.49
C GLU A 12 -1.48 -13.32 10.12
N THR A 13 -0.24 -13.17 10.58
CA THR A 13 0.87 -14.01 10.17
C THR A 13 1.68 -14.53 11.34
N PHE A 14 2.27 -15.70 11.18
CA PHE A 14 3.19 -16.29 12.15
C PHE A 14 4.62 -15.73 12.11
N GLY A 15 4.83 -14.62 11.41
CA GLY A 15 6.12 -13.93 11.31
C GLY A 15 6.09 -12.82 10.27
N LYS A 16 7.24 -12.20 9.99
CA LYS A 16 7.33 -10.99 9.15
C LYS A 16 7.95 -11.20 7.77
N ASP A 17 8.62 -12.33 7.54
CA ASP A 17 9.27 -12.61 6.25
C ASP A 17 8.37 -13.49 5.37
N PRO A 18 7.73 -12.96 4.32
CA PRO A 18 6.81 -13.72 3.48
C PRO A 18 7.47 -14.89 2.73
N ARG A 19 8.82 -14.95 2.71
CA ARG A 19 9.56 -16.06 2.10
C ARG A 19 9.69 -17.27 3.02
N ARG A 20 9.59 -17.05 4.33
CA ARG A 20 9.83 -18.07 5.37
C ARG A 20 8.60 -18.29 6.22
N ASP A 21 7.92 -17.22 6.58
CA ASP A 21 6.79 -17.27 7.50
C ASP A 21 5.49 -17.63 6.77
N ARG A 22 4.49 -18.00 7.55
CA ARG A 22 3.18 -18.43 7.07
C ARG A 22 2.08 -17.51 7.60
N VAL A 23 0.98 -17.46 6.86
CA VAL A 23 -0.26 -16.82 7.32
C VAL A 23 -0.94 -17.71 8.38
N CYS A 24 -1.65 -17.08 9.31
CA CYS A 24 -2.42 -17.82 10.34
C CYS A 24 -3.90 -17.47 10.34
N GLN A 25 -4.28 -16.25 9.93
CA GLN A 25 -5.67 -15.84 9.79
C GLN A 25 -5.81 -14.96 8.55
N PHE A 26 -6.96 -15.03 7.93
CA PHE A 26 -7.44 -14.12 6.91
C PHE A 26 -8.80 -13.60 7.32
N ALA A 27 -9.01 -12.31 7.10
CA ALA A 27 -10.33 -11.73 7.07
C ALA A 27 -10.52 -10.90 5.81
N GLY A 28 -11.72 -10.95 5.25
CA GLY A 28 -12.06 -10.11 4.11
C GLY A 28 -13.56 -9.89 3.99
N ILE A 29 -13.93 -8.74 3.45
CA ILE A 29 -15.32 -8.37 3.22
C ILE A 29 -15.45 -7.56 1.93
N ARG A 30 -16.57 -7.74 1.25
CA ARG A 30 -16.86 -7.05 -0.02
C ARG A 30 -17.71 -5.81 0.21
N THR A 31 -17.41 -4.73 -0.52
CA THR A 31 -18.25 -3.53 -0.62
C THR A 31 -18.51 -3.18 -2.08
N ASP A 32 -19.54 -2.35 -2.31
CA ASP A 32 -19.62 -1.58 -3.55
C ASP A 32 -18.59 -0.43 -3.57
N GLU A 33 -18.53 0.35 -4.66
CA GLU A 33 -17.63 1.51 -4.75
C GLU A 33 -18.07 2.69 -3.85
N ASP A 34 -19.29 2.64 -3.30
CA ASP A 34 -19.79 3.59 -2.29
C ASP A 34 -19.49 3.17 -0.85
N LEU A 35 -18.76 2.05 -0.71
CA LEU A 35 -18.32 1.49 0.57
C LEU A 35 -19.46 0.89 1.42
N ASN A 36 -20.59 0.53 0.79
CA ASN A 36 -21.64 -0.25 1.42
C ASN A 36 -21.26 -1.73 1.43
N VAL A 37 -21.36 -2.37 2.56
CA VAL A 37 -21.02 -3.79 2.74
C VAL A 37 -21.97 -4.68 1.94
N LEU A 38 -21.41 -5.66 1.25
CA LEU A 38 -22.11 -6.64 0.44
C LEU A 38 -21.84 -8.06 0.97
N GLY A 39 -22.82 -8.64 1.66
CA GLY A 39 -22.71 -10.01 2.21
C GLY A 39 -21.94 -10.09 3.52
N ASP A 40 -21.62 -11.32 3.92
CA ASP A 40 -20.93 -11.62 5.16
C ASP A 40 -19.41 -11.63 4.98
N PRO A 41 -18.62 -11.33 6.04
CA PRO A 41 -17.17 -11.42 5.99
C PRO A 41 -16.71 -12.88 5.88
N LEU A 42 -15.65 -13.13 5.13
CA LEU A 42 -14.90 -14.36 5.16
C LEU A 42 -13.81 -14.26 6.23
N VAL A 43 -13.93 -15.03 7.30
CA VAL A 43 -12.91 -15.14 8.35
C VAL A 43 -12.49 -16.59 8.46
N ILE A 44 -11.22 -16.89 8.23
CA ILE A 44 -10.68 -18.24 8.25
C ILE A 44 -9.28 -18.30 8.86
N TYR A 45 -8.98 -19.37 9.60
CA TYR A 45 -7.65 -19.67 10.09
C TYR A 45 -6.95 -20.67 9.17
N CYS A 46 -5.63 -20.56 9.07
CA CYS A 46 -4.78 -21.50 8.34
C CYS A 46 -4.01 -22.36 9.32
N LYS A 47 -4.11 -23.68 9.18
CA LYS A 47 -3.31 -24.62 9.95
C LYS A 47 -1.82 -24.42 9.62
N PRO A 48 -0.93 -24.25 10.60
CA PRO A 48 0.50 -24.32 10.35
C PRO A 48 0.89 -25.72 9.87
N SER A 49 1.79 -25.80 8.88
CA SER A 49 2.33 -27.06 8.41
C SER A 49 3.33 -27.65 9.43
N ASP A 50 3.51 -28.97 9.42
CA ASP A 50 4.39 -29.68 10.36
C ASP A 50 5.87 -29.34 10.20
N ASP A 51 6.28 -28.79 9.06
CA ASP A 51 7.65 -28.35 8.74
C ASP A 51 7.94 -26.89 9.07
N PHE A 52 6.99 -26.19 9.74
CA PHE A 52 7.09 -24.78 10.05
C PHE A 52 6.92 -24.51 11.55
N LEU A 53 7.85 -23.74 12.12
CA LEU A 53 7.77 -23.29 13.51
C LEU A 53 7.31 -21.82 13.55
N PRO A 54 6.08 -21.55 14.04
CA PRO A 54 5.57 -20.20 14.26
C PRO A 54 6.47 -19.36 15.16
N ASN A 55 6.62 -18.07 14.84
CA ASN A 55 7.38 -17.14 15.66
C ASN A 55 6.59 -16.79 16.94
N PRO A 56 7.10 -17.05 18.15
CA PRO A 56 6.40 -16.79 19.40
C PRO A 56 6.01 -15.32 19.58
N PHE A 57 6.83 -14.37 19.12
CA PHE A 57 6.50 -12.95 19.19
C PHE A 57 5.33 -12.58 18.28
N ALA A 58 5.21 -13.19 17.10
CA ALA A 58 4.05 -13.00 16.23
C ALA A 58 2.79 -13.52 16.92
N CYS A 59 2.84 -14.72 17.51
CA CYS A 59 1.70 -15.28 18.26
C CYS A 59 1.27 -14.39 19.45
N LEU A 60 2.22 -13.73 20.13
CA LEU A 60 1.90 -12.81 21.22
C LEU A 60 1.25 -11.51 20.73
N ILE A 61 1.62 -11.03 19.55
CA ILE A 61 1.05 -9.80 18.95
C ILE A 61 -0.36 -10.07 18.43
N THR A 62 -0.54 -11.16 17.68
CA THR A 62 -1.83 -11.49 17.04
C THR A 62 -2.81 -12.19 17.98
N GLY A 63 -2.34 -12.72 19.11
CA GLY A 63 -3.13 -13.58 19.98
C GLY A 63 -3.47 -14.95 19.40
N ILE A 64 -2.94 -15.27 18.20
CA ILE A 64 -3.21 -16.53 17.51
C ILE A 64 -2.08 -17.53 17.81
N THR A 65 -2.39 -18.52 18.64
CA THR A 65 -1.45 -19.59 18.93
C THR A 65 -1.48 -20.67 17.83
N PRO A 66 -0.40 -21.45 17.64
CA PRO A 66 -0.39 -22.59 16.74
C PRO A 66 -1.50 -23.58 17.06
N GLN A 67 -1.80 -23.79 18.36
CA GLN A 67 -2.85 -24.68 18.83
C GLN A 67 -4.24 -24.22 18.40
N LYS A 68 -4.52 -22.90 18.49
CA LYS A 68 -5.77 -22.32 18.01
C LYS A 68 -5.91 -22.52 16.49
N ALA A 69 -4.86 -22.18 15.74
CA ALA A 69 -4.87 -22.33 14.29
C ALA A 69 -5.00 -23.81 13.84
N LEU A 70 -4.41 -24.76 14.58
CA LEU A 70 -4.60 -26.19 14.34
C LEU A 70 -6.03 -26.67 14.62
N ALA A 71 -6.66 -26.16 15.68
CA ALA A 71 -8.00 -26.56 16.08
C ALA A 71 -9.10 -25.99 15.19
N GLU A 72 -8.98 -24.71 14.81
CA GLU A 72 -10.03 -23.93 14.12
C GLU A 72 -9.76 -23.73 12.62
N GLY A 73 -8.52 -23.97 12.18
CA GLY A 73 -8.11 -23.69 10.81
C GLY A 73 -8.42 -24.79 9.81
N VAL A 74 -8.34 -24.42 8.55
CA VAL A 74 -8.34 -25.35 7.40
C VAL A 74 -6.90 -25.56 6.90
N ASP A 75 -6.67 -26.55 6.05
CA ASP A 75 -5.35 -26.72 5.42
C ASP A 75 -5.02 -25.54 4.47
N GLU A 76 -3.71 -25.36 4.17
CA GLU A 76 -3.23 -24.21 3.40
C GLU A 76 -3.83 -24.17 1.98
N LEU A 77 -4.12 -25.32 1.37
CA LEU A 77 -4.70 -25.37 0.03
C LEU A 77 -6.15 -24.87 0.03
N GLU A 78 -6.96 -25.35 0.97
CA GLU A 78 -8.36 -24.92 1.11
C GLU A 78 -8.43 -23.43 1.52
N PHE A 79 -7.56 -22.99 2.43
CA PHE A 79 -7.41 -21.60 2.80
C PHE A 79 -7.12 -20.71 1.58
N THR A 80 -6.12 -21.11 0.78
CA THR A 80 -5.71 -20.38 -0.42
C THR A 80 -6.84 -20.32 -1.45
N LYS A 81 -7.54 -21.45 -1.66
CA LYS A 81 -8.62 -21.58 -2.63
C LYS A 81 -9.77 -20.62 -2.30
N ARG A 82 -10.26 -20.60 -1.06
CA ARG A 82 -11.35 -19.71 -0.64
C ARG A 82 -11.01 -18.27 -0.83
N ILE A 83 -9.81 -17.85 -0.46
CA ILE A 83 -9.36 -16.45 -0.64
C ILE A 83 -9.24 -16.10 -2.13
N ASN A 84 -8.67 -17.00 -2.92
CA ASN A 84 -8.48 -16.77 -4.35
C ASN A 84 -9.82 -16.70 -5.11
N GLU A 85 -10.81 -17.46 -4.71
CA GLU A 85 -12.18 -17.39 -5.25
C GLU A 85 -12.77 -16.00 -5.07
N GLU A 86 -12.63 -15.38 -3.87
CA GLU A 86 -13.08 -14.02 -3.60
C GLU A 86 -12.30 -12.99 -4.41
N PHE A 87 -10.98 -13.12 -4.45
CA PHE A 87 -10.13 -12.16 -5.15
C PHE A 87 -10.28 -12.20 -6.67
N CYS A 88 -10.65 -13.36 -7.24
CA CYS A 88 -10.81 -13.56 -8.67
C CYS A 88 -12.21 -13.25 -9.21
N VAL A 89 -13.17 -12.86 -8.38
CA VAL A 89 -14.46 -12.33 -8.84
C VAL A 89 -14.21 -11.19 -9.83
N PRO A 90 -14.81 -11.20 -11.04
CA PRO A 90 -14.57 -10.17 -12.05
C PRO A 90 -14.85 -8.76 -11.55
N GLN A 91 -14.02 -7.80 -11.97
CA GLN A 91 -14.08 -6.37 -11.61
C GLN A 91 -13.90 -6.08 -10.12
N THR A 92 -13.23 -6.96 -9.40
CA THR A 92 -12.85 -6.76 -8.00
C THR A 92 -11.58 -5.91 -7.90
N CYS A 93 -11.63 -4.88 -7.05
CA CYS A 93 -10.45 -4.19 -6.56
C CYS A 93 -10.11 -4.73 -5.16
N VAL A 94 -9.01 -5.45 -5.01
CA VAL A 94 -8.56 -5.97 -3.71
C VAL A 94 -7.79 -4.90 -2.96
N VAL A 95 -8.15 -4.62 -1.70
CA VAL A 95 -7.67 -3.47 -0.94
C VAL A 95 -7.31 -3.85 0.49
N GLY A 96 -6.20 -3.31 0.98
CA GLY A 96 -5.83 -3.40 2.38
C GLY A 96 -5.15 -2.12 2.90
N TYR A 97 -4.69 -2.16 4.14
CA TYR A 97 -3.94 -1.10 4.79
C TYR A 97 -2.46 -1.47 4.87
N ASN A 98 -1.58 -0.80 4.11
CA ASN A 98 -0.17 -1.15 3.94
C ASN A 98 0.05 -2.53 3.29
N SER A 99 -0.95 -3.03 2.59
CA SER A 99 -1.03 -4.40 2.07
C SER A 99 -0.07 -4.69 0.92
N ILE A 100 0.22 -3.73 0.03
CA ILE A 100 1.11 -3.95 -1.14
C ILE A 100 2.51 -4.40 -0.71
N LYS A 101 2.99 -3.95 0.44
CA LYS A 101 4.33 -4.25 0.94
C LYS A 101 4.40 -5.44 1.88
N PHE A 102 3.25 -5.90 2.39
CA PHE A 102 3.17 -6.97 3.37
C PHE A 102 2.21 -8.08 2.92
N ASP A 103 0.92 -7.87 3.00
CA ASP A 103 -0.11 -8.90 2.74
C ASP A 103 -0.07 -9.45 1.32
N ASP A 104 0.12 -8.59 0.33
CA ASP A 104 0.24 -9.00 -1.07
C ASP A 104 1.46 -9.93 -1.29
N GLU A 105 2.56 -9.71 -0.57
CA GLU A 105 3.73 -10.59 -0.68
C GLU A 105 3.47 -11.95 -0.02
N PHE A 106 2.75 -11.98 1.11
CA PHE A 106 2.29 -13.24 1.70
C PHE A 106 1.31 -13.96 0.75
N MET A 107 0.33 -13.25 0.20
CA MET A 107 -0.63 -13.83 -0.73
C MET A 107 0.04 -14.40 -1.99
N ARG A 108 1.02 -13.70 -2.57
CA ARG A 108 1.79 -14.21 -3.71
C ARG A 108 2.52 -15.50 -3.40
N ARG A 109 3.15 -15.58 -2.21
CA ARG A 109 3.85 -16.80 -1.77
C ARG A 109 2.88 -17.93 -1.49
N LEU A 110 1.73 -17.62 -0.91
CA LEU A 110 0.65 -18.57 -0.65
C LEU A 110 0.13 -19.17 -1.96
N LEU A 111 -0.20 -18.33 -2.94
CA LEU A 111 -0.63 -18.77 -4.27
C LEU A 111 0.43 -19.62 -4.97
N TYR A 112 1.70 -19.17 -4.96
CA TYR A 112 2.80 -19.90 -5.60
C TYR A 112 3.01 -21.30 -5.00
N ARG A 113 2.99 -21.44 -3.66
CA ARG A 113 3.15 -22.73 -2.99
C ARG A 113 2.01 -23.71 -3.31
N ASN A 114 0.81 -23.17 -3.52
CA ASN A 114 -0.39 -23.96 -3.81
C ASN A 114 -0.69 -24.06 -5.32
N LEU A 115 0.29 -23.75 -6.18
CA LEU A 115 0.26 -23.90 -7.64
C LEU A 115 -0.81 -23.04 -8.34
N PHE A 116 -1.20 -21.91 -7.75
CA PHE A 116 -1.97 -20.86 -8.40
C PHE A 116 -1.06 -19.80 -9.00
N ASP A 117 -1.55 -19.06 -10.01
CA ASP A 117 -0.82 -17.90 -10.54
C ASP A 117 -0.77 -16.77 -9.49
N PRO A 118 0.42 -16.34 -9.07
CA PRO A 118 0.59 -15.33 -8.01
C PRO A 118 0.07 -13.93 -8.37
N TYR A 119 -0.14 -13.65 -9.65
CA TYR A 119 -0.41 -12.29 -10.16
C TYR A 119 -1.76 -12.14 -10.85
N GLU A 120 -2.38 -13.23 -11.32
CA GLU A 120 -3.59 -13.23 -12.14
C GLU A 120 -4.73 -12.40 -11.53
N ARG A 121 -4.92 -12.51 -10.22
CA ARG A 121 -5.91 -11.76 -9.44
C ARG A 121 -5.75 -10.24 -9.52
N GLU A 122 -4.57 -9.74 -9.91
CA GLU A 122 -4.26 -8.31 -9.89
C GLU A 122 -4.66 -7.60 -11.20
N TYR A 123 -4.95 -8.34 -12.28
CA TYR A 123 -5.21 -7.75 -13.60
C TYR A 123 -6.23 -8.48 -14.45
N LYS A 124 -6.46 -9.78 -14.25
CA LYS A 124 -7.39 -10.56 -15.06
C LYS A 124 -8.84 -10.15 -14.79
N ASN A 125 -9.72 -10.30 -15.77
CA ASN A 125 -11.15 -10.01 -15.66
C ASN A 125 -11.50 -8.58 -15.18
N GLY A 126 -10.65 -7.61 -15.46
CA GLY A 126 -10.84 -6.22 -14.99
C GLY A 126 -10.51 -5.99 -13.52
N ASN A 127 -9.89 -6.98 -12.87
CA ASN A 127 -9.47 -6.88 -11.49
C ASN A 127 -8.31 -5.90 -11.32
N SER A 128 -8.14 -5.44 -10.10
CA SER A 128 -7.08 -4.53 -9.70
C SER A 128 -6.78 -4.72 -8.21
N ARG A 129 -5.75 -4.04 -7.73
CA ARG A 129 -5.45 -3.94 -6.31
C ARG A 129 -5.22 -2.50 -5.92
N TRP A 130 -5.30 -2.19 -4.65
CA TRP A 130 -5.03 -0.89 -4.11
C TRP A 130 -4.58 -0.99 -2.65
N ASP A 131 -3.86 0.03 -2.17
CA ASP A 131 -3.41 0.15 -0.79
C ASP A 131 -3.74 1.57 -0.31
N ILE A 132 -4.53 1.69 0.73
CA ILE A 132 -4.99 3.01 1.14
C ILE A 132 -3.99 3.79 1.99
N ILE A 133 -2.91 3.18 2.49
CA ILE A 133 -1.98 3.89 3.39
C ILE A 133 -1.35 5.12 2.73
N ASP A 134 -1.01 5.05 1.45
CA ASP A 134 -0.43 6.21 0.77
C ASP A 134 -1.48 7.29 0.45
N MET A 135 -2.77 6.93 0.30
CA MET A 135 -3.88 7.89 0.28
C MET A 135 -4.02 8.58 1.64
N VAL A 136 -3.95 7.84 2.72
CA VAL A 136 -4.00 8.39 4.10
C VAL A 136 -2.85 9.38 4.31
N ARG A 137 -1.61 9.02 3.89
CA ARG A 137 -0.44 9.91 3.94
C ARG A 137 -0.64 11.17 3.12
N LEU A 138 -1.12 11.03 1.88
CA LEU A 138 -1.42 12.17 1.01
C LEU A 138 -2.44 13.10 1.66
N CYS A 139 -3.57 12.55 2.12
CA CYS A 139 -4.65 13.30 2.75
C CYS A 139 -4.10 14.09 3.97
N GLY A 140 -3.39 13.42 4.88
CA GLY A 140 -2.80 14.06 6.03
C GLY A 140 -1.77 15.14 5.72
N ALA A 141 -1.13 15.07 4.55
CA ALA A 141 -0.13 16.05 4.14
C ALA A 141 -0.73 17.27 3.42
N VAL A 142 -1.71 17.07 2.50
CA VAL A 142 -2.17 18.14 1.59
C VAL A 142 -3.64 18.55 1.78
N ARG A 143 -4.44 17.76 2.47
CA ARG A 143 -5.88 17.99 2.73
C ARG A 143 -6.26 17.42 4.10
N PRO A 144 -5.69 17.97 5.20
CA PRO A 144 -5.89 17.40 6.52
C PRO A 144 -7.27 17.69 7.14
N GLU A 145 -8.05 18.59 6.54
CA GLU A 145 -9.30 19.09 7.09
C GLU A 145 -10.36 17.97 7.19
N GLY A 146 -11.13 17.98 8.27
CA GLY A 146 -12.21 17.02 8.54
C GLY A 146 -11.75 15.68 9.14
N ILE A 147 -10.46 15.54 9.42
CA ILE A 147 -9.87 14.31 10.01
C ILE A 147 -8.95 14.70 11.16
N VAL A 148 -9.05 14.01 12.27
CA VAL A 148 -8.15 14.18 13.42
C VAL A 148 -6.89 13.32 13.21
N TRP A 149 -5.74 13.98 13.14
CA TRP A 149 -4.47 13.32 12.87
C TRP A 149 -3.69 13.11 14.16
N PRO A 150 -3.49 11.86 14.61
CA PRO A 150 -2.65 11.60 15.77
C PRO A 150 -1.20 11.97 15.47
N SER A 151 -0.47 12.37 16.52
CA SER A 151 0.95 12.73 16.41
C SER A 151 1.81 11.75 17.22
N THR A 152 2.98 11.45 16.68
CA THR A 152 4.02 10.74 17.43
C THR A 152 4.65 11.65 18.48
N GLU A 153 5.43 11.08 19.40
CA GLU A 153 6.20 11.84 20.40
C GLU A 153 7.12 12.92 19.78
N ARG A 154 7.51 12.74 18.52
CA ARG A 154 8.33 13.70 17.76
C ARG A 154 7.53 14.78 17.05
N GLY A 155 6.23 14.88 17.30
CA GLY A 155 5.33 15.87 16.69
C GLY A 155 5.03 15.62 15.20
N VAL A 156 5.36 14.43 14.67
CA VAL A 156 5.05 14.04 13.29
C VAL A 156 3.73 13.27 13.28
N LYS A 157 2.89 13.52 12.26
CA LYS A 157 1.62 12.78 12.09
C LYS A 157 1.86 11.27 12.03
N SER A 158 1.09 10.52 12.78
CA SER A 158 1.05 9.08 12.70
C SER A 158 -0.02 8.64 11.70
N PHE A 159 0.32 7.61 10.92
CA PHE A 159 -0.58 6.99 9.96
C PHE A 159 -0.81 5.51 10.30
N LYS A 160 -0.64 5.13 11.57
CA LYS A 160 -1.01 3.81 12.04
C LYS A 160 -2.52 3.70 12.17
N LEU A 161 -3.07 2.56 11.74
CA LEU A 161 -4.51 2.33 11.71
C LEU A 161 -5.13 2.44 13.11
N ASP A 162 -4.54 1.77 14.10
CA ASP A 162 -4.94 1.78 15.50
C ASP A 162 -5.03 3.21 16.10
N GLN A 163 -4.05 4.06 15.79
CA GLN A 163 -4.01 5.42 16.29
C GLN A 163 -4.99 6.35 15.55
N LEU A 164 -5.16 6.16 14.24
CA LEU A 164 -6.12 6.94 13.46
C LEU A 164 -7.56 6.63 13.85
N THR A 165 -7.90 5.39 14.11
CA THR A 165 -9.25 4.98 14.53
C THR A 165 -9.60 5.58 15.88
N VAL A 166 -8.70 5.47 16.88
CA VAL A 166 -8.89 6.07 18.20
C VAL A 166 -9.06 7.59 18.09
N ALA A 167 -8.20 8.28 17.33
CA ALA A 167 -8.26 9.74 17.19
C ALA A 167 -9.58 10.23 16.56
N ASN A 168 -10.21 9.42 15.71
CA ASN A 168 -11.44 9.77 14.99
C ASN A 168 -12.69 9.08 15.57
N ASN A 169 -12.63 8.50 16.76
CA ASN A 169 -13.73 7.80 17.43
C ASN A 169 -14.33 6.67 16.55
N ILE A 170 -13.50 6.00 15.77
CA ILE A 170 -13.89 4.82 14.99
C ILE A 170 -13.72 3.60 15.90
N GLU A 171 -14.74 2.75 15.95
CA GLU A 171 -14.69 1.52 16.73
C GLU A 171 -13.63 0.58 16.15
N HIS A 172 -12.63 0.22 16.95
CA HIS A 172 -11.56 -0.68 16.60
C HIS A 172 -11.18 -1.47 17.85
N LYS A 173 -12.12 -2.32 18.29
CA LYS A 173 -11.89 -3.26 19.38
C LYS A 173 -11.06 -4.41 18.82
N ASP A 174 -10.12 -4.89 19.60
CA ASP A 174 -9.26 -6.02 19.24
C ASP A 174 -8.34 -5.73 18.02
N ALA A 175 -7.57 -4.63 18.08
CA ALA A 175 -6.48 -4.38 17.15
C ALA A 175 -5.58 -5.63 17.04
N HIS A 176 -5.22 -6.03 15.81
CA HIS A 176 -4.58 -7.31 15.46
C HIS A 176 -5.53 -8.53 15.44
N ASP A 177 -6.83 -8.30 15.37
CA ASP A 177 -7.76 -9.25 14.77
C ASP A 177 -8.02 -8.82 13.32
N ALA A 178 -7.78 -9.70 12.36
CA ALA A 178 -7.84 -9.36 10.93
C ALA A 178 -9.19 -8.76 10.52
N LEU A 179 -10.32 -9.21 11.08
CA LEU A 179 -11.63 -8.64 10.75
C LEU A 179 -11.80 -7.23 11.33
N ALA A 180 -11.34 -6.99 12.55
CA ALA A 180 -11.38 -5.66 13.17
C ALA A 180 -10.54 -4.66 12.34
N ASP A 181 -9.35 -5.06 11.87
CA ASP A 181 -8.47 -4.24 11.04
C ASP A 181 -9.09 -3.96 9.65
N VAL A 182 -9.77 -4.93 9.05
CA VAL A 182 -10.53 -4.74 7.80
C VAL A 182 -11.66 -3.73 7.97
N LEU A 183 -12.50 -3.87 9.01
CA LEU A 183 -13.61 -2.96 9.26
C LEU A 183 -13.10 -1.53 9.56
N ALA A 184 -12.05 -1.41 10.37
CA ALA A 184 -11.38 -0.15 10.66
C ALA A 184 -10.83 0.52 9.38
N THR A 185 -10.27 -0.27 8.46
CA THR A 185 -9.76 0.20 7.17
C THR A 185 -10.89 0.77 6.30
N ILE A 186 -12.05 0.12 6.26
CA ILE A 186 -13.24 0.61 5.55
C ILE A 186 -13.72 1.93 6.14
N GLU A 187 -13.78 2.05 7.46
CA GLU A 187 -14.25 3.28 8.13
C GLU A 187 -13.26 4.45 7.90
N ILE A 188 -11.96 4.21 7.89
CA ILE A 188 -10.98 5.24 7.49
C ILE A 188 -11.16 5.65 6.03
N ALA A 189 -11.44 4.71 5.12
CA ALA A 189 -11.72 5.01 3.73
C ALA A 189 -13.00 5.85 3.57
N LYS A 190 -14.08 5.53 4.32
CA LYS A 190 -15.33 6.32 4.37
C LYS A 190 -15.08 7.73 4.89
N LEU A 191 -14.31 7.86 5.97
CA LEU A 191 -13.96 9.15 6.55
C LEU A 191 -13.22 10.04 5.55
N ILE A 192 -12.24 9.48 4.81
CA ILE A 192 -11.52 10.24 3.77
C ILE A 192 -12.44 10.55 2.59
N LYS A 193 -13.27 9.61 2.14
CA LYS A 193 -14.22 9.83 1.03
C LYS A 193 -15.23 10.93 1.36
N ALA A 194 -15.71 10.98 2.60
CA ALA A 194 -16.65 12.00 3.08
C ALA A 194 -15.96 13.38 3.22
N SER A 195 -14.78 13.43 3.81
CA SER A 195 -14.06 14.69 4.06
C SER A 195 -13.39 15.26 2.83
N GLN A 196 -12.85 14.41 1.95
CA GLN A 196 -12.04 14.79 0.78
C GLN A 196 -12.43 13.98 -0.47
N PRO A 197 -13.67 14.07 -0.97
CA PRO A 197 -14.18 13.19 -2.03
C PRO A 197 -13.38 13.28 -3.33
N MET A 198 -12.96 14.46 -3.75
CA MET A 198 -12.17 14.63 -4.98
C MET A 198 -10.78 14.01 -4.86
N LEU A 199 -10.15 14.04 -3.67
CA LEU A 199 -8.87 13.39 -3.42
C LEU A 199 -9.04 11.87 -3.46
N TYR A 200 -10.06 11.34 -2.78
CA TYR A 200 -10.38 9.92 -2.79
C TYR A 200 -10.57 9.40 -4.23
N ASP A 201 -11.42 10.03 -5.00
CA ASP A 201 -11.72 9.65 -6.39
C ASP A 201 -10.48 9.71 -7.29
N TYR A 202 -9.64 10.73 -7.10
CA TYR A 202 -8.40 10.86 -7.86
C TYR A 202 -7.45 9.70 -7.55
N VAL A 203 -7.21 9.43 -6.27
CA VAL A 203 -6.29 8.38 -5.84
C VAL A 203 -6.81 7.00 -6.21
N PHE A 204 -8.10 6.73 -6.03
CA PHE A 204 -8.72 5.47 -6.41
C PHE A 204 -8.54 5.14 -7.90
N LYS A 205 -8.57 6.15 -8.78
CA LYS A 205 -8.31 5.98 -10.22
C LYS A 205 -6.86 5.57 -10.53
N LEU A 206 -5.90 5.86 -9.63
CA LEU A 206 -4.50 5.47 -9.80
C LEU A 206 -4.25 3.96 -9.58
N LYS A 207 -5.24 3.18 -9.17
CA LYS A 207 -5.20 1.71 -9.26
C LYS A 207 -4.97 1.23 -10.70
N ASN A 208 -5.28 2.06 -11.68
CA ASN A 208 -5.08 1.77 -13.09
C ASN A 208 -3.71 2.29 -13.58
N LYS A 209 -2.85 1.37 -14.02
CA LYS A 209 -1.50 1.64 -14.53
C LYS A 209 -1.48 2.76 -15.59
N ARG A 210 -2.44 2.78 -16.54
CA ARG A 210 -2.50 3.80 -17.60
C ARG A 210 -2.77 5.20 -17.04
N ARG A 211 -3.53 5.29 -15.94
CA ARG A 211 -3.77 6.57 -15.25
C ARG A 211 -2.50 7.09 -14.57
N VAL A 212 -1.71 6.20 -13.98
CA VAL A 212 -0.41 6.54 -13.40
C VAL A 212 0.53 7.07 -14.48
N GLU A 213 0.68 6.35 -15.59
CA GLU A 213 1.54 6.73 -16.73
C GLU A 213 1.12 8.08 -17.34
N ALA A 214 -0.19 8.31 -17.48
CA ALA A 214 -0.72 9.59 -17.96
C ALA A 214 -0.44 10.75 -16.97
N ALA A 215 -0.52 10.50 -15.67
CA ALA A 215 -0.24 11.50 -14.65
C ALA A 215 1.25 11.85 -14.57
N MET A 216 2.15 10.88 -14.81
CA MET A 216 3.60 11.10 -14.84
C MET A 216 4.05 11.84 -16.09
N ASN A 217 3.36 11.65 -17.20
CA ASN A 217 3.60 12.28 -18.51
C ASN A 217 5.10 12.37 -18.89
N LEU A 218 5.71 11.22 -19.12
CA LEU A 218 7.14 11.08 -19.41
C LEU A 218 7.61 11.87 -20.64
N SER A 219 6.72 12.09 -21.62
CA SER A 219 7.05 12.83 -22.84
C SER A 219 7.36 14.30 -22.59
N ILE A 220 6.83 14.86 -21.51
CA ILE A 220 7.03 16.28 -21.18
C ILE A 220 8.11 16.46 -20.10
N GLN A 221 8.50 15.40 -19.41
CA GLN A 221 9.50 15.41 -18.32
C GLN A 221 9.25 16.53 -17.29
N ARG A 222 7.99 16.71 -16.87
CA ARG A 222 7.64 17.70 -15.84
C ARG A 222 7.72 17.11 -14.44
N PRO A 223 8.18 17.90 -13.46
CA PRO A 223 8.11 17.49 -12.06
C PRO A 223 6.67 17.18 -11.62
N PHE A 224 6.55 16.16 -10.78
CA PHE A 224 5.29 15.79 -10.16
C PHE A 224 5.50 15.40 -8.69
N MET A 225 4.43 15.42 -7.91
CA MET A 225 4.42 14.99 -6.52
C MET A 225 4.24 13.47 -6.46
N HIS A 226 5.00 12.83 -5.58
CA HIS A 226 4.91 11.39 -5.29
C HIS A 226 4.91 11.15 -3.78
N VAL A 227 4.13 10.15 -3.33
CA VAL A 227 4.08 9.72 -1.93
C VAL A 227 4.90 8.45 -1.77
N SER A 228 5.82 8.44 -0.82
CA SER A 228 6.61 7.25 -0.51
C SER A 228 7.30 7.35 0.85
N THR A 229 7.42 6.22 1.54
CA THR A 229 8.23 6.11 2.77
C THR A 229 9.73 6.37 2.59
N LYS A 230 10.19 6.52 1.35
CA LYS A 230 11.56 6.95 1.03
C LYS A 230 11.79 8.43 1.33
N TYR A 231 10.71 9.22 1.43
CA TYR A 231 10.79 10.64 1.76
C TYR A 231 10.58 10.88 3.27
N SER A 232 11.00 12.04 3.74
CA SER A 232 10.91 12.39 5.16
C SER A 232 9.47 12.39 5.68
N SER A 233 9.25 11.78 6.83
CA SER A 233 7.97 11.83 7.55
C SER A 233 7.60 13.26 7.99
N GLN A 234 8.60 14.11 8.26
CA GLN A 234 8.40 15.55 8.55
C GLN A 234 7.76 16.29 7.38
N ARG A 235 7.95 15.80 6.14
CA ARG A 235 7.31 16.32 4.92
C ARG A 235 6.07 15.53 4.52
N GLY A 236 5.48 14.75 5.43
CA GLY A 236 4.31 13.92 5.16
C GLY A 236 4.54 12.82 4.12
N TYR A 237 5.79 12.35 3.98
CA TYR A 237 6.19 11.36 2.97
C TYR A 237 6.02 11.85 1.52
N LEU A 238 6.00 13.17 1.30
CA LEU A 238 5.92 13.79 -0.03
C LEU A 238 7.31 14.04 -0.61
N GLY A 239 7.47 13.76 -1.89
CA GLY A 239 8.63 14.12 -2.70
C GLY A 239 8.22 14.78 -4.01
N ILE A 240 8.95 15.81 -4.43
CA ILE A 240 8.86 16.34 -5.77
C ILE A 240 9.92 15.65 -6.61
N ILE A 241 9.48 14.97 -7.66
CA ILE A 241 10.35 14.14 -8.48
C ILE A 241 10.22 14.47 -9.95
N LEU A 242 11.32 14.26 -10.67
CA LEU A 242 11.41 14.42 -12.11
C LEU A 242 11.51 13.04 -12.76
N PRO A 243 10.65 12.68 -13.72
CA PRO A 243 10.80 11.46 -14.48
C PRO A 243 11.97 11.59 -15.46
N ILE A 244 12.89 10.63 -15.43
CA ILE A 244 14.06 10.62 -16.31
C ILE A 244 13.78 9.77 -17.54
N CYS A 245 13.54 8.48 -17.32
CA CYS A 245 13.29 7.52 -18.42
C CYS A 245 12.59 6.26 -17.90
N GLN A 246 12.09 5.46 -18.82
CA GLN A 246 11.64 4.10 -18.53
C GLN A 246 12.85 3.21 -18.22
N HIS A 247 12.69 2.29 -17.27
CA HIS A 247 13.74 1.34 -16.94
C HIS A 247 14.00 0.38 -18.12
N PRO A 248 15.26 0.16 -18.57
CA PRO A 248 15.56 -0.57 -19.80
C PRO A 248 15.05 -2.02 -19.80
N ASN A 249 15.05 -2.70 -18.66
CA ASN A 249 14.68 -4.12 -18.54
C ASN A 249 13.32 -4.36 -17.89
N LEU A 250 12.67 -3.35 -17.32
CA LEU A 250 11.42 -3.48 -16.54
C LEU A 250 10.41 -2.46 -17.06
N SER A 251 9.58 -2.89 -17.99
CA SER A 251 8.62 -2.03 -18.72
C SER A 251 7.60 -1.29 -17.85
N ASN A 252 7.36 -1.77 -16.61
CA ASN A 252 6.46 -1.15 -15.64
C ASN A 252 7.18 -0.26 -14.63
N ARG A 253 8.49 -0.01 -14.80
CA ARG A 253 9.28 0.83 -13.89
C ARG A 253 9.86 2.04 -14.60
N PHE A 254 9.91 3.14 -13.87
CA PHE A 254 10.45 4.42 -14.34
C PHE A 254 11.52 4.90 -13.38
N ILE A 255 12.63 5.35 -13.96
CA ILE A 255 13.72 5.98 -13.22
C ILE A 255 13.32 7.44 -13.01
N VAL A 256 13.40 7.88 -11.77
CA VAL A 256 13.03 9.24 -11.35
C VAL A 256 14.15 9.86 -10.54
N TYR A 257 14.22 11.20 -10.55
CA TYR A 257 15.15 11.98 -9.74
C TYR A 257 14.38 12.76 -8.66
N ASN A 258 14.86 12.70 -7.43
CA ASN A 258 14.29 13.48 -6.33
C ASN A 258 14.87 14.91 -6.33
N LEU A 259 14.02 15.90 -6.61
CA LEU A 259 14.41 17.32 -6.72
C LEU A 259 14.74 17.98 -5.36
N SER A 260 14.68 17.25 -4.24
CA SER A 260 15.24 17.72 -2.99
C SER A 260 16.79 17.66 -2.93
N GLU A 261 17.40 17.01 -3.89
CA GLU A 261 18.86 16.87 -3.99
C GLU A 261 19.39 17.68 -5.17
N ASP A 262 20.54 18.37 -4.96
CA ASP A 262 21.16 19.20 -5.97
C ASP A 262 21.66 18.36 -7.16
N PRO A 263 21.15 18.60 -8.39
CA PRO A 263 21.55 17.85 -9.57
C PRO A 263 22.97 18.14 -10.03
N SER A 264 23.57 19.29 -9.68
CA SER A 264 24.92 19.67 -10.09
C SER A 264 25.98 18.65 -9.68
N ARG A 265 25.72 17.93 -8.57
CA ARG A 265 26.58 16.86 -8.07
C ARG A 265 26.59 15.60 -8.95
N TRP A 266 25.69 15.51 -9.93
CA TRP A 266 25.46 14.31 -10.73
C TRP A 266 25.63 14.55 -12.22
N THR A 267 25.38 15.78 -12.72
CA THR A 267 25.34 16.10 -14.15
C THR A 267 26.71 16.11 -14.82
N ASN A 268 27.78 16.30 -14.06
CA ASN A 268 29.15 16.41 -14.59
C ASN A 268 29.99 15.12 -14.39
N LEU A 269 29.37 14.05 -13.88
CA LEU A 269 30.06 12.80 -13.63
C LEU A 269 30.16 11.97 -14.92
N ASN A 270 31.30 11.30 -15.12
CA ASN A 270 31.40 10.24 -16.09
C ASN A 270 30.70 8.95 -15.57
N LEU A 271 30.62 7.91 -16.42
CA LEU A 271 29.86 6.69 -16.07
C LEU A 271 30.44 5.93 -14.87
N ASP A 272 31.76 5.90 -14.72
CA ASP A 272 32.41 5.16 -13.65
C ASP A 272 32.27 5.90 -12.31
N GLU A 273 32.46 7.22 -12.32
CA GLU A 273 32.18 8.08 -11.18
C GLU A 273 30.73 7.98 -10.73
N MET A 274 29.77 7.96 -11.68
CA MET A 274 28.36 7.81 -11.37
C MET A 274 28.06 6.45 -10.75
N ARG A 275 28.63 5.36 -11.27
CA ARG A 275 28.48 4.01 -10.70
C ARG A 275 29.03 3.92 -9.28
N GLU A 276 30.21 4.45 -9.05
CA GLU A 276 30.85 4.49 -7.74
C GLU A 276 29.97 5.25 -6.74
N LYS A 277 29.46 6.40 -7.14
CA LYS A 277 28.63 7.26 -6.31
C LYS A 277 27.24 6.66 -6.02
N ILE A 278 26.59 6.00 -6.99
CA ILE A 278 25.30 5.30 -6.80
C ILE A 278 25.46 4.14 -5.82
N ASN A 279 26.56 3.40 -5.88
CA ASN A 279 26.84 2.26 -5.02
C ASN A 279 27.49 2.67 -3.68
N GLY A 280 27.86 3.93 -3.54
CA GLY A 280 28.49 4.49 -2.35
C GLY A 280 27.52 4.70 -1.18
N LYS A 281 28.03 5.33 -0.12
CA LYS A 281 27.25 5.65 1.09
C LYS A 281 26.48 6.96 1.00
N GLU A 282 26.67 7.75 -0.07
CA GLU A 282 25.96 9.02 -0.26
C GLU A 282 24.48 8.76 -0.56
N LYS A 283 23.64 9.73 -0.18
CA LYS A 283 22.21 9.69 -0.45
C LYS A 283 21.98 9.70 -1.96
N ASN A 284 21.46 8.59 -2.48
CA ASN A 284 21.16 8.45 -3.89
C ASN A 284 19.81 9.15 -4.22
N PRO A 285 19.79 10.18 -5.09
CA PRO A 285 18.57 10.88 -5.47
C PRO A 285 17.73 10.10 -6.49
N PHE A 286 18.29 9.09 -7.13
CA PHE A 286 17.57 8.29 -8.10
C PHE A 286 16.63 7.29 -7.40
N GLY A 287 15.46 7.13 -7.96
CA GLY A 287 14.45 6.20 -7.48
C GLY A 287 13.79 5.43 -8.62
N LEU A 288 13.03 4.40 -8.25
CA LEU A 288 12.19 3.65 -9.17
C LEU A 288 10.73 3.77 -8.73
N ILE A 289 9.86 4.10 -9.68
CA ILE A 289 8.40 4.02 -9.52
C ILE A 289 7.90 2.87 -10.37
N SER A 290 7.14 1.98 -9.73
CA SER A 290 6.45 0.88 -10.41
C SER A 290 5.00 1.26 -10.65
N THR A 291 4.60 1.36 -11.91
CA THR A 291 3.25 1.84 -12.28
C THR A 291 2.14 0.85 -11.95
N ASN A 292 2.49 -0.42 -11.71
CA ASN A 292 1.56 -1.47 -11.27
C ASN A 292 1.51 -1.67 -9.73
N SER A 293 2.11 -0.76 -8.96
CA SER A 293 2.09 -0.80 -7.49
C SER A 293 1.24 0.33 -6.91
N CYS A 294 0.27 0.83 -7.67
CA CYS A 294 -0.66 1.91 -7.30
C CYS A 294 0.05 3.15 -6.71
N PRO A 295 1.17 3.62 -7.32
CA PRO A 295 1.89 4.74 -6.77
C PRO A 295 1.03 5.99 -6.81
N ILE A 296 1.05 6.77 -5.75
CA ILE A 296 0.41 8.08 -5.76
C ILE A 296 1.31 9.08 -6.45
N VAL A 297 0.85 9.58 -7.57
CA VAL A 297 1.47 10.61 -8.38
C VAL A 297 0.45 11.70 -8.68
N ALA A 298 0.84 12.97 -8.54
CA ALA A 298 -0.05 14.09 -8.81
C ALA A 298 0.72 15.30 -9.33
N THR A 299 0.03 16.19 -10.04
CA THR A 299 0.63 17.46 -10.45
C THR A 299 0.95 18.33 -9.22
N LEU A 300 1.92 19.22 -9.33
CA LEU A 300 2.30 20.11 -8.24
C LEU A 300 1.17 21.05 -7.79
N LYS A 301 0.10 21.18 -8.57
CA LYS A 301 -1.10 21.96 -8.20
C LYS A 301 -1.81 21.44 -6.95
N ILE A 302 -1.56 20.20 -6.55
CA ILE A 302 -2.13 19.63 -5.32
C ILE A 302 -1.52 20.23 -4.05
N LEU A 303 -0.29 20.76 -4.15
CA LEU A 303 0.45 21.31 -3.03
C LEU A 303 -0.16 22.66 -2.61
N THR A 304 -0.28 22.88 -1.30
CA THR A 304 -0.65 24.16 -0.72
C THR A 304 0.56 25.11 -0.71
N LYS A 305 0.33 26.43 -0.53
CA LYS A 305 1.43 27.42 -0.47
C LYS A 305 2.47 27.07 0.60
N SER A 306 2.04 26.64 1.78
CA SER A 306 2.93 26.25 2.88
C SER A 306 3.85 25.07 2.56
N ILE A 307 3.38 24.13 1.73
CA ILE A 307 4.19 22.98 1.29
C ILE A 307 5.09 23.38 0.12
N ASN A 308 4.66 24.30 -0.73
CA ASN A 308 5.49 24.86 -1.80
C ASN A 308 6.74 25.58 -1.25
N GLU A 309 6.61 26.32 -0.15
CA GLU A 309 7.75 26.98 0.50
C GLU A 309 8.77 25.99 1.04
N LEU A 310 8.34 24.79 1.49
CA LEU A 310 9.25 23.73 1.94
C LEU A 310 9.96 22.99 0.81
N SER A 311 9.46 23.09 -0.43
CA SER A 311 10.01 22.35 -1.57
C SER A 311 10.77 23.23 -2.57
N LEU A 312 10.57 24.55 -2.55
CA LEU A 312 11.18 25.49 -3.50
C LEU A 312 12.54 26.04 -3.07
N ILE A 313 13.13 25.52 -1.98
CA ILE A 313 14.44 26.01 -1.52
C ILE A 313 15.57 25.71 -2.53
N HIS A 314 15.30 24.93 -3.59
CA HIS A 314 16.33 24.50 -4.55
C HIS A 314 15.86 24.37 -6.02
N ILE A 315 14.83 25.09 -6.44
CA ILE A 315 14.50 25.21 -7.87
C ILE A 315 14.72 26.63 -8.33
#